data_2511167c2e2f1366c8db05572a71698d
#
_entry.id   2511167c2e2f1366c8db05572a71698d
#
_cell.length_a   1.000
_cell.length_b   1.000
_cell.length_c   1.000
_cell.angle_alpha   90.00
_cell.angle_beta   90.00
_cell.angle_gamma   90.00
#
_symmetry.space_group_name_H-M   'P 1'
#
loop_
_entity.id
_entity.type
_entity.pdbx_description
1 polymer ?
#
loop_
_entity_poly.entity_id
_entity_poly.type
_entity_poly.pdbx_seq_one_letter_code
_entity_poly.pdbx_strand_id
1 'polypeptide(L)'
;MSTNDNKQHFKVCFCWSLGFKLRGGEIPEDIKQVFEFYSVNGIMSIDNLINFLEKEQKEVNVTKVAQIIFNSLKHHHNIVHKRGLNLDAFFKYLIGDYNFAHQSKVHQNMDAPLAHYFIYTGHNSYLTGNQLSSDCSTEPIKKALKKGVRVIELDLWSNITKDDIDVRHGGTLTTPVKLSKCLKAIKEVAFSDSEYPVILTFEDHLHPYPHLQKKVAQMVKKTFGSMLFIPKSEMDEFPSPNFLKNKILISTKPPPKSSPESDKERDEDQDEEFEEVLKYRDLIAIHATKHKGGMENFGRHASFDKVGRLSMNEQALEKALAVTEHGHQLIRFTQRHILRVYPKGARINSSNYDPLIAWMRGAQMVAFNMQGYCKYLWMMQGFFRANGGCGYVKKPEFLLSADGACHEVFNSMALPVKTILKVGIAGVPADTKKMCKTRIVDDQWLPIWNEEFEFPIRVPELALLRIDVKDYDPSGEDEFAGQTCLPVSELRTGIRCVPLYKHRGDVYRSVKLLMRFEFMSP
;
A
#
# COMPACT_ATOMS: atom_id res chain seq x y z
N MET A 1 35.09 -4.24 31.52
CA MET A 1 35.57 -3.43 30.40
C MET A 1 35.62 -4.30 29.17
N SER A 2 34.63 -4.22 28.32
CA SER A 2 34.70 -4.78 26.96
C SER A 2 33.79 -3.90 26.11
N THR A 3 34.41 -3.00 25.39
CA THR A 3 33.78 -2.16 24.38
C THR A 3 33.47 -3.03 23.18
N ASN A 4 32.19 -3.38 22.99
CA ASN A 4 31.73 -3.97 21.74
C ASN A 4 31.82 -2.89 20.63
N ASP A 5 32.96 -2.87 19.95
CA ASP A 5 33.20 -2.09 18.74
C ASP A 5 32.36 -2.68 17.59
N ASN A 6 31.19 -2.12 17.32
CA ASN A 6 30.40 -2.41 16.12
C ASN A 6 31.12 -1.86 14.88
N LYS A 7 32.06 -2.66 14.33
CA LYS A 7 32.63 -2.41 13.00
C LYS A 7 31.67 -2.91 11.93
N GLN A 8 31.14 -2.02 11.13
CA GLN A 8 30.43 -2.43 9.90
C GLN A 8 31.49 -2.67 8.80
N HIS A 9 31.43 -3.84 8.19
CA HIS A 9 32.31 -4.23 7.08
C HIS A 9 31.59 -4.05 5.75
N PHE A 10 32.17 -3.25 4.86
CA PHE A 10 31.70 -3.07 3.50
C PHE A 10 32.68 -3.74 2.53
N LYS A 11 32.14 -4.54 1.58
CA LYS A 11 32.95 -5.11 0.49
C LYS A 11 33.19 -4.03 -0.56
N VAL A 12 34.46 -3.64 -0.72
CA VAL A 12 34.89 -2.62 -1.69
C VAL A 12 35.33 -3.22 -3.03
N CYS A 13 35.68 -4.51 -3.06
CA CYS A 13 35.93 -5.35 -4.23
C CYS A 13 35.83 -6.82 -3.84
N PHE A 14 35.87 -7.72 -4.81
CA PHE A 14 35.76 -9.18 -4.59
C PHE A 14 36.71 -9.76 -3.51
N CYS A 15 37.78 -9.07 -3.16
CA CYS A 15 38.86 -9.54 -2.27
C CYS A 15 39.13 -8.68 -1.02
N TRP A 16 38.52 -7.51 -0.84
CA TRP A 16 38.85 -6.62 0.28
C TRP A 16 37.61 -6.15 1.02
N SER A 17 37.59 -6.35 2.34
CA SER A 17 36.60 -5.77 3.23
C SER A 17 37.28 -4.66 4.07
N LEU A 18 36.81 -3.43 3.94
CA LEU A 18 37.23 -2.33 4.79
C LEU A 18 36.24 -2.20 5.96
N GLY A 19 36.78 -2.27 7.16
CA GLY A 19 36.01 -2.01 8.38
C GLY A 19 36.10 -0.52 8.73
N PHE A 20 34.98 0.19 8.66
CA PHE A 20 34.91 1.58 9.12
C PHE A 20 34.33 1.63 10.53
N LYS A 21 34.98 2.38 11.44
CA LYS A 21 34.32 2.89 12.63
C LYS A 21 33.46 4.07 12.17
N LEU A 22 32.15 3.86 12.12
CA LEU A 22 31.22 4.99 12.03
C LEU A 22 31.36 5.79 13.33
N ARG A 23 32.14 6.87 13.31
CA ARG A 23 31.97 7.93 14.31
C ARG A 23 30.57 8.47 14.11
N GLY A 24 29.73 8.43 15.15
CA GLY A 24 28.42 9.08 15.14
C GLY A 24 28.63 10.52 14.66
N GLY A 25 27.97 10.95 13.59
CA GLY A 25 28.08 12.32 13.12
C GLY A 25 27.64 13.27 14.22
N GLU A 26 28.17 14.49 14.22
CA GLU A 26 27.74 15.51 15.17
C GLU A 26 26.24 15.81 14.98
N ILE A 27 25.54 15.98 16.09
CA ILE A 27 24.11 16.35 16.08
C ILE A 27 24.01 17.74 15.42
N PRO A 28 23.11 17.94 14.47
CA PRO A 28 22.91 19.21 13.77
C PRO A 28 22.68 20.37 14.74
N GLU A 29 23.22 21.54 14.40
CA GLU A 29 23.21 22.69 15.29
C GLU A 29 21.82 23.22 15.62
N ASP A 30 20.92 23.20 14.64
CA ASP A 30 19.50 23.53 14.81
C ASP A 30 18.81 22.60 15.83
N ILE A 31 19.16 21.34 15.85
CA ILE A 31 18.64 20.37 16.84
C ILE A 31 19.22 20.62 18.23
N LYS A 32 20.50 21.02 18.32
CA LYS A 32 21.10 21.43 19.60
C LYS A 32 20.35 22.64 20.16
N GLN A 33 20.10 23.66 19.32
CA GLN A 33 19.36 24.86 19.72
C GLN A 33 17.95 24.54 20.22
N VAL A 34 17.22 23.67 19.53
CA VAL A 34 15.89 23.18 19.98
C VAL A 34 16.01 22.48 21.33
N PHE A 35 17.03 21.62 21.52
CA PHE A 35 17.25 20.95 22.79
C PHE A 35 17.58 21.93 23.92
N GLU A 36 18.45 22.89 23.68
CA GLU A 36 18.85 23.92 24.65
C GLU A 36 17.65 24.76 25.09
N PHE A 37 16.80 25.16 24.14
CA PHE A 37 15.57 25.92 24.43
C PHE A 37 14.60 25.19 25.37
N TYR A 38 14.47 23.87 25.23
CA TYR A 38 13.55 23.04 26.04
C TYR A 38 14.24 22.30 27.20
N SER A 39 15.56 22.48 27.43
CA SER A 39 16.28 21.82 28.50
C SER A 39 16.75 22.81 29.59
N VAL A 40 17.05 22.30 30.76
CA VAL A 40 17.65 23.05 31.86
C VAL A 40 18.95 22.36 32.26
N ASN A 41 20.07 23.09 32.24
CA ASN A 41 21.42 22.56 32.51
C ASN A 41 21.73 21.28 31.70
N GLY A 42 21.38 21.26 30.41
CA GLY A 42 21.65 20.15 29.51
C GLY A 42 20.83 18.90 29.76
N ILE A 43 19.71 19.00 30.50
CA ILE A 43 18.79 17.92 30.79
C ILE A 43 17.37 18.37 30.48
N MET A 44 16.66 17.59 29.66
CA MET A 44 15.23 17.75 29.34
C MET A 44 14.42 16.85 30.28
N SER A 45 13.76 17.43 31.27
CA SER A 45 12.86 16.71 32.17
C SER A 45 11.63 16.17 31.42
N ILE A 46 10.81 15.36 32.07
CA ILE A 46 9.55 14.89 31.45
C ILE A 46 8.60 16.06 31.16
N ASP A 47 8.54 17.06 32.02
CA ASP A 47 7.72 18.25 31.81
C ASP A 47 8.23 19.11 30.65
N ASN A 48 9.55 19.22 30.50
CA ASN A 48 10.18 19.87 29.36
C ASN A 48 9.89 19.12 28.05
N LEU A 49 9.94 17.78 28.09
CA LEU A 49 9.57 16.96 26.94
C LEU A 49 8.10 17.13 26.57
N ILE A 50 7.18 17.19 27.56
CA ILE A 50 5.76 17.48 27.36
C ILE A 50 5.59 18.82 26.64
N ASN A 51 6.28 19.87 27.11
CA ASN A 51 6.23 21.20 26.51
C ASN A 51 6.75 21.21 25.06
N PHE A 52 7.85 20.49 24.76
CA PHE A 52 8.35 20.29 23.41
C PHE A 52 7.33 19.55 22.51
N LEU A 53 6.75 18.46 23.00
CA LEU A 53 5.76 17.67 22.26
C LEU A 53 4.50 18.48 21.96
N GLU A 54 4.07 19.35 22.86
CA GLU A 54 2.92 20.21 22.68
C GLU A 54 3.22 21.36 21.70
N LYS A 55 4.29 22.08 21.92
CA LYS A 55 4.59 23.33 21.19
C LYS A 55 5.22 23.12 19.82
N GLU A 56 6.21 22.22 19.72
CA GLU A 56 6.92 21.96 18.46
C GLU A 56 6.29 20.85 17.63
N GLN A 57 5.93 19.75 18.30
CA GLN A 57 5.44 18.56 17.62
C GLN A 57 3.91 18.56 17.42
N LYS A 58 3.19 19.49 18.08
CA LYS A 58 1.72 19.56 18.06
C LYS A 58 1.05 18.22 18.38
N GLU A 59 1.63 17.45 19.30
CA GLU A 59 1.10 16.15 19.69
C GLU A 59 -0.16 16.29 20.54
N VAL A 60 -1.03 15.30 20.43
CA VAL A 60 -2.17 15.11 21.34
C VAL A 60 -1.83 14.06 22.40
N ASN A 61 -2.45 14.15 23.58
CA ASN A 61 -2.19 13.25 24.71
C ASN A 61 -0.70 13.23 25.15
N VAL A 62 -0.07 14.41 25.14
CA VAL A 62 1.37 14.61 25.32
C VAL A 62 1.97 13.92 26.53
N THR A 63 1.26 13.88 27.69
CA THR A 63 1.73 13.22 28.91
C THR A 63 1.95 11.72 28.69
N LYS A 64 1.00 11.04 28.03
CA LYS A 64 1.12 9.61 27.73
C LYS A 64 2.24 9.34 26.72
N VAL A 65 2.35 10.20 25.69
CA VAL A 65 3.41 10.10 24.67
C VAL A 65 4.79 10.30 25.29
N ALA A 66 4.96 11.34 26.13
CA ALA A 66 6.20 11.59 26.85
C ALA A 66 6.63 10.41 27.72
N GLN A 67 5.69 9.80 28.45
CA GLN A 67 5.96 8.63 29.29
C GLN A 67 6.42 7.41 28.47
N ILE A 68 5.81 7.18 27.30
CA ILE A 68 6.21 6.09 26.38
C ILE A 68 7.62 6.34 25.88
N ILE A 69 7.93 7.55 25.39
CA ILE A 69 9.28 7.94 24.91
C ILE A 69 10.31 7.73 26.03
N PHE A 70 10.03 8.26 27.22
CA PHE A 70 10.93 8.16 28.36
C PHE A 70 11.23 6.70 28.74
N ASN A 71 10.19 5.86 28.79
CA ASN A 71 10.34 4.44 29.12
C ASN A 71 11.09 3.67 28.03
N SER A 72 10.89 3.98 26.74
CA SER A 72 11.59 3.33 25.64
C SER A 72 13.10 3.59 25.64
N LEU A 73 13.51 4.74 26.14
CA LEU A 73 14.92 5.17 26.20
C LEU A 73 15.64 4.71 27.47
N LYS A 74 14.92 4.38 28.56
CA LYS A 74 15.50 3.96 29.86
C LYS A 74 16.44 2.76 29.78
N HIS A 75 16.23 1.86 28.83
CA HIS A 75 17.08 0.68 28.65
C HIS A 75 18.48 0.99 28.08
N HIS A 76 18.75 2.25 27.73
CA HIS A 76 20.03 2.71 27.25
C HIS A 76 20.76 3.49 28.35
N HIS A 77 21.36 2.76 29.32
CA HIS A 77 21.93 3.28 30.57
C HIS A 77 22.92 4.46 30.45
N ASN A 78 23.53 4.68 29.30
CA ASN A 78 24.48 5.77 29.09
C ASN A 78 23.88 7.08 28.54
N ILE A 79 22.58 7.10 28.24
CA ILE A 79 21.95 8.18 27.47
C ILE A 79 20.85 8.88 28.28
N VAL A 80 20.24 8.18 29.25
CA VAL A 80 19.17 8.74 30.08
C VAL A 80 19.70 9.02 31.49
N HIS A 81 19.74 10.29 31.86
CA HIS A 81 20.04 10.68 33.23
C HIS A 81 18.84 10.36 34.14
N LYS A 82 19.09 10.08 35.44
CA LYS A 82 17.98 9.79 36.40
C LYS A 82 16.89 10.88 36.42
N ARG A 83 17.21 12.11 35.98
CA ARG A 83 16.32 13.28 36.00
C ARG A 83 15.76 13.71 34.64
N GLY A 84 16.20 13.12 33.52
CA GLY A 84 15.75 13.54 32.19
C GLY A 84 16.57 12.99 31.04
N LEU A 85 16.28 13.45 29.83
CA LEU A 85 16.99 13.13 28.59
C LEU A 85 18.17 14.10 28.44
N ASN A 86 19.35 13.60 28.07
CA ASN A 86 20.43 14.41 27.53
C ASN A 86 20.24 14.64 26.02
N LEU A 87 21.10 15.40 25.37
CA LEU A 87 21.04 15.69 23.95
C LEU A 87 21.06 14.44 23.07
N ASP A 88 21.87 13.44 23.40
CA ASP A 88 21.95 12.18 22.65
C ASP A 88 20.65 11.38 22.73
N ALA A 89 20.02 11.33 23.91
CA ALA A 89 18.73 10.68 24.10
C ALA A 89 17.61 11.40 23.35
N PHE A 90 17.62 12.72 23.36
CA PHE A 90 16.67 13.54 22.61
C PHE A 90 16.83 13.31 21.10
N PHE A 91 18.06 13.37 20.59
CA PHE A 91 18.31 13.08 19.18
C PHE A 91 17.92 11.66 18.79
N LYS A 92 18.19 10.68 19.65
CA LYS A 92 17.76 9.30 19.45
C LYS A 92 16.23 9.16 19.38
N TYR A 93 15.49 9.93 20.18
CA TYR A 93 14.04 10.02 20.06
C TYR A 93 13.64 10.60 18.69
N LEU A 94 14.27 11.73 18.28
CA LEU A 94 13.90 12.39 17.01
C LEU A 94 14.07 11.47 15.80
N ILE A 95 15.12 10.65 15.75
CA ILE A 95 15.36 9.68 14.65
C ILE A 95 14.73 8.31 14.92
N GLY A 96 14.04 8.15 16.05
CA GLY A 96 13.43 6.88 16.48
C GLY A 96 12.05 6.63 15.88
N ASP A 97 11.58 5.41 16.08
CA ASP A 97 10.31 4.92 15.50
C ASP A 97 9.06 5.59 16.11
N TYR A 98 9.18 6.18 17.31
CA TYR A 98 8.10 6.96 17.95
C TYR A 98 7.88 8.33 17.30
N ASN A 99 8.80 8.77 16.45
CA ASN A 99 8.77 10.09 15.81
C ASN A 99 8.55 10.04 14.29
N PHE A 100 7.95 8.99 13.77
CA PHE A 100 7.65 8.92 12.34
C PHE A 100 6.74 10.04 11.85
N ALA A 101 6.94 10.45 10.61
CA ALA A 101 6.21 11.54 9.96
C ALA A 101 4.71 11.26 9.77
N HIS A 102 4.28 10.00 9.81
CA HIS A 102 2.88 9.58 9.65
C HIS A 102 2.43 8.66 10.79
N GLN A 103 1.13 8.52 10.96
CA GLN A 103 0.56 7.67 12.00
C GLN A 103 0.80 6.19 11.72
N SER A 104 1.23 5.43 12.74
CA SER A 104 1.53 4.00 12.64
C SER A 104 0.38 3.08 13.08
N LYS A 105 -0.76 3.64 13.48
CA LYS A 105 -1.93 2.89 13.96
C LYS A 105 -3.14 3.16 13.10
N VAL A 106 -4.02 2.16 13.00
CA VAL A 106 -5.34 2.34 12.38
C VAL A 106 -6.14 3.34 13.20
N HIS A 107 -6.66 4.37 12.53
CA HIS A 107 -7.40 5.47 13.16
C HIS A 107 -8.62 5.92 12.35
N GLN A 108 -8.70 5.56 11.06
CA GLN A 108 -9.85 5.85 10.24
C GLN A 108 -11.04 4.96 10.64
N ASN A 109 -12.26 5.44 10.41
CA ASN A 109 -13.45 4.62 10.58
C ASN A 109 -13.38 3.41 9.64
N MET A 110 -13.49 2.19 10.20
CA MET A 110 -13.42 0.92 9.47
C MET A 110 -14.77 0.18 9.45
N ASP A 111 -15.86 0.85 9.84
CA ASP A 111 -17.22 0.29 9.90
C ASP A 111 -18.09 0.65 8.70
N ALA A 112 -17.61 1.47 7.76
CA ALA A 112 -18.28 1.71 6.49
C ALA A 112 -18.18 0.50 5.55
N PRO A 113 -19.05 0.38 4.52
CA PRO A 113 -18.98 -0.70 3.53
C PRO A 113 -17.63 -0.79 2.81
N LEU A 114 -17.18 -1.99 2.41
CA LEU A 114 -15.92 -2.20 1.66
C LEU A 114 -15.77 -1.28 0.45
N ALA A 115 -16.88 -0.93 -0.22
CA ALA A 115 -16.88 -0.02 -1.36
C ALA A 115 -16.37 1.40 -1.01
N HIS A 116 -16.37 1.77 0.27
CA HIS A 116 -15.93 3.09 0.74
C HIS A 116 -14.43 3.20 1.02
N TYR A 117 -13.64 2.16 0.68
CA TYR A 117 -12.19 2.16 0.90
C TYR A 117 -11.43 1.92 -0.39
N PHE A 118 -10.26 2.55 -0.50
CA PHE A 118 -9.20 2.07 -1.36
C PHE A 118 -8.58 0.84 -0.72
N ILE A 119 -8.33 -0.19 -1.52
CA ILE A 119 -7.85 -1.50 -1.04
C ILE A 119 -6.51 -1.81 -1.70
N TYR A 120 -5.47 -2.05 -0.93
CA TYR A 120 -4.14 -2.32 -1.44
C TYR A 120 -4.12 -3.61 -2.27
N THR A 121 -3.96 -3.48 -3.59
CA THR A 121 -4.22 -4.55 -4.55
C THR A 121 -2.96 -4.94 -5.33
N GLY A 122 -2.64 -6.23 -5.29
CA GLY A 122 -1.62 -6.85 -6.15
C GLY A 122 -2.21 -7.36 -7.47
N HIS A 123 -1.39 -7.34 -8.53
CA HIS A 123 -1.63 -7.95 -9.83
C HIS A 123 -0.65 -9.10 -10.01
N ASN A 124 -1.12 -10.30 -10.33
CA ASN A 124 -0.31 -11.49 -10.57
C ASN A 124 0.83 -11.66 -9.53
N SER A 125 0.47 -11.54 -8.23
CA SER A 125 1.44 -11.51 -7.13
C SER A 125 2.22 -12.81 -6.94
N TYR A 126 1.93 -13.86 -7.72
CA TYR A 126 2.66 -15.11 -7.78
C TYR A 126 3.89 -15.04 -8.70
N LEU A 127 4.06 -14.00 -9.54
CA LEU A 127 5.20 -13.83 -10.45
C LEU A 127 6.43 -13.28 -9.73
N THR A 128 7.60 -13.86 -10.03
CA THR A 128 8.88 -13.41 -9.46
C THR A 128 9.53 -12.26 -10.24
N GLY A 129 9.10 -12.00 -11.48
CA GLY A 129 9.69 -11.02 -12.38
C GLY A 129 8.73 -10.52 -13.47
N ASN A 130 9.08 -10.74 -14.74
CA ASN A 130 8.30 -10.30 -15.89
C ASN A 130 7.04 -11.16 -16.12
N GLN A 131 6.13 -10.70 -17.00
CA GLN A 131 4.85 -11.36 -17.29
C GLN A 131 4.97 -12.53 -18.30
N LEU A 132 6.13 -12.72 -18.96
CA LEU A 132 6.27 -13.66 -20.08
C LEU A 132 6.99 -14.96 -19.71
N SER A 133 8.05 -14.89 -18.89
CA SER A 133 8.97 -16.00 -18.69
C SER A 133 9.51 -16.14 -17.27
N SER A 134 8.96 -15.40 -16.30
CA SER A 134 9.37 -15.54 -14.91
C SER A 134 8.71 -16.74 -14.24
N ASP A 135 9.33 -17.21 -13.16
CA ASP A 135 8.77 -18.29 -12.36
C ASP A 135 7.56 -17.82 -11.55
N CYS A 136 6.59 -18.70 -11.35
CA CYS A 136 5.55 -18.53 -10.36
C CYS A 136 5.99 -19.11 -9.01
N SER A 137 5.76 -18.38 -7.93
CA SER A 137 6.19 -18.75 -6.59
C SER A 137 5.23 -18.23 -5.52
N THR A 138 5.27 -18.86 -4.35
CA THR A 138 4.53 -18.41 -3.16
C THR A 138 5.22 -17.25 -2.43
N GLU A 139 6.52 -17.05 -2.62
CA GLU A 139 7.30 -16.02 -1.89
C GLU A 139 6.87 -14.58 -2.23
N PRO A 140 6.62 -14.21 -3.50
CA PRO A 140 6.08 -12.89 -3.82
C PRO A 140 4.72 -12.64 -3.17
N ILE A 141 3.85 -13.67 -3.08
CA ILE A 141 2.54 -13.60 -2.40
C ILE A 141 2.73 -13.27 -0.92
N LYS A 142 3.60 -14.04 -0.22
CA LYS A 142 3.91 -13.79 1.20
C LYS A 142 4.48 -12.39 1.41
N LYS A 143 5.40 -11.96 0.55
CA LYS A 143 6.02 -10.63 0.61
C LYS A 143 4.99 -9.52 0.40
N ALA A 144 4.06 -9.68 -0.53
CA ALA A 144 2.98 -8.72 -0.78
C ALA A 144 2.07 -8.58 0.46
N LEU A 145 1.59 -9.69 1.02
CA LEU A 145 0.73 -9.68 2.22
C LEU A 145 1.42 -9.05 3.43
N LYS A 146 2.70 -9.36 3.68
CA LYS A 146 3.51 -8.74 4.74
C LYS A 146 3.75 -7.23 4.53
N LYS A 147 3.67 -6.74 3.29
CA LYS A 147 3.72 -5.30 2.96
C LYS A 147 2.35 -4.61 3.04
N GLY A 148 1.31 -5.29 3.52
CA GLY A 148 -0.03 -4.73 3.71
C GLY A 148 -0.98 -4.94 2.52
N VAL A 149 -0.58 -5.63 1.44
CA VAL A 149 -1.48 -5.96 0.33
C VAL A 149 -2.64 -6.82 0.83
N ARG A 150 -3.87 -6.46 0.45
CA ARG A 150 -5.11 -7.15 0.88
C ARG A 150 -5.87 -7.80 -0.27
N VAL A 151 -5.44 -7.62 -1.51
CA VAL A 151 -6.01 -8.31 -2.66
C VAL A 151 -4.93 -9.09 -3.38
N ILE A 152 -5.08 -10.39 -3.49
CA ILE A 152 -4.16 -11.31 -4.19
C ILE A 152 -4.89 -11.93 -5.36
N GLU A 153 -4.30 -11.83 -6.55
CA GLU A 153 -4.79 -12.43 -7.78
C GLU A 153 -4.11 -13.76 -8.05
N LEU A 154 -4.90 -14.76 -8.45
CA LEU A 154 -4.44 -16.09 -8.85
C LEU A 154 -5.16 -16.51 -10.14
N ASP A 155 -4.40 -16.76 -11.22
CA ASP A 155 -4.92 -17.26 -12.48
C ASP A 155 -4.93 -18.78 -12.45
N LEU A 156 -6.14 -19.35 -12.43
CA LEU A 156 -6.37 -20.78 -12.23
C LEU A 156 -6.44 -21.50 -13.58
N TRP A 157 -5.54 -22.44 -13.79
CA TRP A 157 -5.45 -23.27 -14.97
C TRP A 157 -5.45 -24.74 -14.58
N SER A 158 -5.99 -25.60 -15.46
CA SER A 158 -5.78 -27.04 -15.34
C SER A 158 -4.29 -27.35 -15.53
N ASN A 159 -3.77 -28.31 -14.76
CA ASN A 159 -2.49 -28.91 -15.07
C ASN A 159 -2.56 -29.75 -16.37
N ILE A 160 -1.41 -30.31 -16.80
CA ILE A 160 -1.32 -31.08 -18.06
C ILE A 160 -2.24 -32.32 -18.02
N THR A 161 -2.33 -32.99 -16.89
CA THR A 161 -3.14 -34.21 -16.69
C THR A 161 -4.62 -33.93 -16.42
N LYS A 162 -5.02 -32.66 -16.28
CA LYS A 162 -6.40 -32.20 -16.00
C LYS A 162 -6.99 -32.76 -14.70
N ASP A 163 -6.14 -33.08 -13.73
CA ASP A 163 -6.51 -33.62 -12.42
C ASP A 163 -6.15 -32.70 -11.26
N ASP A 164 -5.44 -31.59 -11.52
CA ASP A 164 -5.03 -30.61 -10.51
C ASP A 164 -5.00 -29.19 -11.05
N ILE A 165 -4.87 -28.20 -10.15
CA ILE A 165 -4.92 -26.78 -10.49
C ILE A 165 -3.54 -26.16 -10.35
N ASP A 166 -3.07 -25.55 -11.42
CA ASP A 166 -1.88 -24.73 -11.50
C ASP A 166 -2.24 -23.24 -11.48
N VAL A 167 -1.39 -22.44 -10.82
CA VAL A 167 -1.42 -20.98 -10.88
C VAL A 167 -0.30 -20.54 -11.80
N ARG A 168 -0.64 -19.88 -12.91
CA ARG A 168 0.33 -19.39 -13.90
C ARG A 168 -0.29 -18.29 -14.75
N HIS A 169 0.53 -17.43 -15.34
CA HIS A 169 0.06 -16.46 -16.32
C HIS A 169 -0.20 -17.16 -17.67
N GLY A 170 -1.45 -17.15 -18.12
CA GLY A 170 -1.87 -17.87 -19.32
C GLY A 170 -1.27 -17.31 -20.61
N GLY A 171 -1.05 -18.19 -21.60
CA GLY A 171 -0.49 -17.80 -22.90
C GLY A 171 0.99 -17.36 -22.86
N THR A 172 1.72 -17.73 -21.81
CA THR A 172 3.12 -17.34 -21.57
C THR A 172 4.00 -18.54 -21.26
N LEU A 173 5.31 -18.31 -21.09
CA LEU A 173 6.30 -19.32 -20.72
C LEU A 173 6.57 -19.35 -19.20
N THR A 174 5.69 -18.76 -18.39
CA THR A 174 5.84 -18.76 -16.92
C THR A 174 5.71 -20.17 -16.36
N THR A 175 6.63 -20.56 -15.45
CA THR A 175 6.53 -21.87 -14.78
C THR A 175 5.40 -21.87 -13.77
N PRO A 176 4.57 -22.93 -13.70
CA PRO A 176 3.42 -22.96 -12.81
C PRO A 176 3.79 -23.23 -11.34
N VAL A 177 2.95 -22.75 -10.43
CA VAL A 177 2.94 -23.14 -9.02
C VAL A 177 1.59 -23.75 -8.65
N LYS A 178 1.56 -24.81 -7.82
CA LYS A 178 0.30 -25.47 -7.40
C LYS A 178 -0.58 -24.53 -6.57
N LEU A 179 -1.88 -24.46 -6.88
CA LEU A 179 -2.86 -23.70 -6.11
C LEU A 179 -2.81 -24.05 -4.62
N SER A 180 -2.68 -25.35 -4.28
CA SER A 180 -2.59 -25.79 -2.88
C SER A 180 -1.43 -25.15 -2.11
N LYS A 181 -0.29 -24.89 -2.78
CA LYS A 181 0.87 -24.20 -2.16
C LYS A 181 0.55 -22.71 -1.96
N CYS A 182 -0.09 -22.07 -2.94
CA CYS A 182 -0.49 -20.68 -2.84
C CYS A 182 -1.47 -20.44 -1.68
N LEU A 183 -2.53 -21.26 -1.58
CA LEU A 183 -3.51 -21.16 -0.50
C LEU A 183 -2.88 -21.36 0.89
N LYS A 184 -1.97 -22.34 1.05
CA LYS A 184 -1.24 -22.55 2.30
C LYS A 184 -0.35 -21.36 2.66
N ALA A 185 0.38 -20.82 1.68
CA ALA A 185 1.24 -19.64 1.88
C ALA A 185 0.43 -18.41 2.26
N ILE A 186 -0.75 -18.20 1.67
CA ILE A 186 -1.66 -17.12 2.05
C ILE A 186 -2.13 -17.32 3.49
N LYS A 187 -2.64 -18.50 3.84
CA LYS A 187 -3.09 -18.80 5.20
C LYS A 187 -2.06 -18.49 6.27
N GLU A 188 -0.79 -18.82 5.99
CA GLU A 188 0.33 -18.62 6.91
C GLU A 188 0.54 -17.15 7.30
N VAL A 189 0.35 -16.21 6.37
CA VAL A 189 0.72 -14.80 6.57
C VAL A 189 -0.43 -13.81 6.37
N ALA A 190 -1.64 -14.27 6.06
CA ALA A 190 -2.75 -13.40 5.70
C ALA A 190 -3.02 -12.29 6.72
N PHE A 191 -2.86 -12.61 8.02
CA PHE A 191 -3.18 -11.72 9.13
C PHE A 191 -2.02 -11.44 10.08
N SER A 192 -0.75 -11.67 9.63
CA SER A 192 0.44 -11.39 10.45
C SER A 192 0.67 -9.90 10.69
N ASP A 193 0.38 -9.08 9.70
CA ASP A 193 0.70 -7.64 9.70
C ASP A 193 -0.56 -6.74 9.69
N SER A 194 -1.72 -7.30 9.36
CA SER A 194 -3.02 -6.61 9.38
C SER A 194 -4.14 -7.61 9.59
N GLU A 195 -5.04 -7.36 10.52
CA GLU A 195 -6.23 -8.19 10.80
C GLU A 195 -7.38 -7.99 9.80
N TYR A 196 -7.29 -7.01 8.92
CA TYR A 196 -8.33 -6.69 7.96
C TYR A 196 -8.39 -7.70 6.80
N PRO A 197 -9.58 -7.85 6.16
CA PRO A 197 -9.84 -8.96 5.26
C PRO A 197 -8.86 -9.05 4.09
N VAL A 198 -8.65 -10.28 3.62
CA VAL A 198 -7.91 -10.57 2.39
C VAL A 198 -8.90 -11.04 1.33
N ILE A 199 -8.82 -10.45 0.13
CA ILE A 199 -9.65 -10.80 -1.02
C ILE A 199 -8.79 -11.58 -2.01
N LEU A 200 -9.19 -12.80 -2.35
CA LEU A 200 -8.58 -13.60 -3.41
C LEU A 200 -9.38 -13.41 -4.69
N THR A 201 -8.77 -12.79 -5.68
CA THR A 201 -9.36 -12.68 -7.02
C THR A 201 -8.91 -13.86 -7.87
N PHE A 202 -9.84 -14.71 -8.29
CA PHE A 202 -9.53 -15.78 -9.22
C PHE A 202 -9.83 -15.35 -10.66
N GLU A 203 -8.80 -15.44 -11.52
CA GLU A 203 -9.00 -15.48 -12.96
C GLU A 203 -9.22 -16.95 -13.36
N ASP A 204 -10.49 -17.35 -13.45
CA ASP A 204 -10.90 -18.75 -13.58
C ASP A 204 -10.92 -19.17 -15.05
N HIS A 205 -9.98 -20.02 -15.44
CA HIS A 205 -9.89 -20.69 -16.74
C HIS A 205 -10.27 -22.18 -16.67
N LEU A 206 -10.96 -22.59 -15.58
CA LEU A 206 -11.37 -23.98 -15.34
C LEU A 206 -12.78 -24.30 -15.83
N HIS A 207 -13.51 -23.34 -16.41
CA HIS A 207 -14.87 -23.54 -16.88
C HIS A 207 -15.07 -24.75 -17.83
N PRO A 208 -14.07 -25.23 -18.59
CA PRO A 208 -14.20 -26.49 -19.34
C PRO A 208 -14.10 -27.75 -18.47
N TYR A 209 -13.77 -27.60 -17.16
CA TYR A 209 -13.51 -28.71 -16.23
C TYR A 209 -14.22 -28.49 -14.89
N PRO A 210 -15.56 -28.75 -14.79
CA PRO A 210 -16.36 -28.54 -13.57
C PRO A 210 -15.81 -29.27 -12.35
N HIS A 211 -15.27 -30.51 -12.52
CA HIS A 211 -14.64 -31.26 -11.45
C HIS A 211 -13.41 -30.51 -10.83
N LEU A 212 -12.68 -29.71 -11.61
CA LEU A 212 -11.60 -28.88 -11.09
C LEU A 212 -12.13 -27.67 -10.31
N GLN A 213 -13.27 -27.07 -10.73
CA GLN A 213 -13.92 -26.03 -9.95
C GLN A 213 -14.41 -26.57 -8.59
N LYS A 214 -14.99 -27.78 -8.56
CA LYS A 214 -15.31 -28.50 -7.31
C LYS A 214 -14.05 -28.68 -6.45
N LYS A 215 -12.96 -29.14 -7.06
CA LYS A 215 -11.67 -29.31 -6.36
C LYS A 215 -11.17 -27.99 -5.79
N VAL A 216 -11.26 -26.86 -6.50
CA VAL A 216 -10.94 -25.52 -5.96
C VAL A 216 -11.80 -25.23 -4.73
N ALA A 217 -13.11 -25.47 -4.80
CA ALA A 217 -14.02 -25.22 -3.68
C ALA A 217 -13.62 -26.04 -2.44
N GLN A 218 -13.33 -27.31 -2.62
CA GLN A 218 -12.86 -28.19 -1.53
C GLN A 218 -11.54 -27.72 -0.94
N MET A 219 -10.56 -27.36 -1.80
CA MET A 219 -9.25 -26.88 -1.37
C MET A 219 -9.34 -25.58 -0.58
N VAL A 220 -10.14 -24.62 -1.04
CA VAL A 220 -10.37 -23.34 -0.37
C VAL A 220 -11.03 -23.54 0.99
N LYS A 221 -12.13 -24.31 1.06
CA LYS A 221 -12.82 -24.64 2.32
C LYS A 221 -11.89 -25.36 3.31
N LYS A 222 -11.17 -26.40 2.84
CA LYS A 222 -10.23 -27.17 3.67
C LYS A 222 -9.08 -26.31 4.20
N THR A 223 -8.54 -25.40 3.37
CA THR A 223 -7.40 -24.59 3.75
C THR A 223 -7.78 -23.50 4.73
N PHE A 224 -8.82 -22.73 4.46
CA PHE A 224 -9.16 -21.54 5.23
C PHE A 224 -10.14 -21.80 6.39
N GLY A 225 -11.01 -22.78 6.26
CA GLY A 225 -11.97 -23.13 7.33
C GLY A 225 -12.78 -21.93 7.80
N SER A 226 -12.75 -21.62 9.09
CA SER A 226 -13.46 -20.50 9.71
C SER A 226 -12.99 -19.11 9.26
N MET A 227 -11.81 -19.00 8.66
CA MET A 227 -11.33 -17.75 8.06
C MET A 227 -12.08 -17.41 6.77
N LEU A 228 -12.70 -18.37 6.09
CA LEU A 228 -13.41 -18.13 4.85
C LEU A 228 -14.75 -17.44 5.14
N PHE A 229 -15.01 -16.34 4.46
CA PHE A 229 -16.29 -15.66 4.47
C PHE A 229 -17.16 -16.17 3.30
N ILE A 230 -18.28 -16.79 3.63
CA ILE A 230 -19.29 -17.25 2.67
C ILE A 230 -20.58 -16.49 2.96
N PRO A 231 -21.04 -15.61 2.07
CA PRO A 231 -22.30 -14.90 2.26
C PRO A 231 -23.49 -15.87 2.19
N LYS A 232 -24.53 -15.62 2.98
CA LYS A 232 -25.74 -16.45 2.97
C LYS A 232 -26.58 -16.24 1.70
N SER A 233 -26.45 -15.10 1.06
CA SER A 233 -27.12 -14.69 -0.18
C SER A 233 -26.31 -13.64 -0.90
N GLU A 234 -26.67 -13.32 -2.13
CA GLU A 234 -26.11 -12.16 -2.84
C GLU A 234 -26.41 -10.88 -2.05
N MET A 235 -25.40 -10.05 -1.84
CA MET A 235 -25.43 -8.91 -0.91
C MET A 235 -25.99 -7.65 -1.58
N ASP A 236 -26.81 -6.90 -0.85
CA ASP A 236 -27.28 -5.57 -1.25
C ASP A 236 -26.23 -4.48 -0.98
N GLU A 237 -25.41 -4.69 0.04
CA GLU A 237 -24.30 -3.83 0.44
C GLU A 237 -23.13 -4.70 0.90
N PHE A 238 -21.91 -4.23 0.67
CA PHE A 238 -20.73 -4.92 1.19
C PHE A 238 -20.59 -4.73 2.70
N PRO A 239 -20.23 -5.79 3.44
CA PRO A 239 -19.87 -5.66 4.86
C PRO A 239 -18.67 -4.73 5.05
N SER A 240 -18.50 -4.21 6.25
CA SER A 240 -17.36 -3.37 6.62
C SER A 240 -16.06 -4.16 6.79
N PRO A 241 -14.88 -3.51 6.65
CA PRO A 241 -13.60 -4.13 7.00
C PRO A 241 -13.55 -4.65 8.45
N ASN A 242 -14.15 -3.93 9.41
CA ASN A 242 -14.22 -4.36 10.82
C ASN A 242 -15.03 -5.64 10.99
N PHE A 243 -16.19 -5.75 10.34
CA PHE A 243 -17.00 -6.98 10.35
C PHE A 243 -16.25 -8.17 9.76
N LEU A 244 -15.40 -7.91 8.76
CA LEU A 244 -14.66 -8.93 8.01
C LEU A 244 -13.24 -9.18 8.57
N LYS A 245 -12.91 -8.71 9.77
CA LYS A 245 -11.61 -8.99 10.38
C LYS A 245 -11.30 -10.48 10.39
N ASN A 246 -10.07 -10.83 10.05
CA ASN A 246 -9.58 -12.20 9.94
C ASN A 246 -10.37 -13.09 8.96
N LYS A 247 -11.02 -12.48 7.95
CA LYS A 247 -11.75 -13.21 6.91
C LYS A 247 -11.06 -13.14 5.55
N ILE A 248 -11.20 -14.22 4.81
CA ILE A 248 -10.78 -14.36 3.42
C ILE A 248 -12.02 -14.43 2.54
N LEU A 249 -12.08 -13.56 1.53
CA LEU A 249 -13.19 -13.48 0.58
C LEU A 249 -12.73 -13.97 -0.79
N ILE A 250 -13.55 -14.73 -1.47
CA ILE A 250 -13.30 -15.12 -2.86
C ILE A 250 -14.05 -14.18 -3.80
N SER A 251 -13.34 -13.67 -4.81
CA SER A 251 -13.89 -12.83 -5.86
C SER A 251 -13.57 -13.42 -7.23
N THR A 252 -14.58 -13.87 -7.95
CA THR A 252 -14.44 -14.38 -9.32
C THR A 252 -15.73 -14.22 -10.09
N LYS A 253 -15.69 -14.52 -11.39
CA LYS A 253 -16.87 -14.57 -12.22
C LYS A 253 -17.65 -15.85 -11.90
N PRO A 254 -18.96 -15.75 -11.58
CA PRO A 254 -19.76 -16.95 -11.36
C PRO A 254 -19.87 -17.80 -12.64
N PRO A 255 -19.89 -19.12 -12.51
CA PRO A 255 -20.20 -20.01 -13.64
C PRO A 255 -21.57 -19.66 -14.26
N PRO A 256 -21.79 -19.91 -15.56
CA PRO A 256 -23.07 -19.68 -16.19
C PRO A 256 -24.20 -20.43 -15.45
N LYS A 257 -25.36 -19.81 -15.34
CA LYS A 257 -26.58 -20.56 -14.95
C LYS A 257 -26.99 -21.41 -16.16
N SER A 258 -27.26 -22.69 -15.96
CA SER A 258 -27.94 -23.49 -16.98
C SER A 258 -29.33 -22.88 -17.22
N SER A 259 -29.72 -22.74 -18.47
CA SER A 259 -31.07 -22.28 -18.83
C SER A 259 -32.12 -23.33 -18.39
N PRO A 260 -33.27 -22.89 -17.85
CA PRO A 260 -34.35 -23.83 -17.46
C PRO A 260 -34.99 -24.62 -18.61
N GLU A 261 -34.64 -24.30 -19.87
CA GLU A 261 -35.31 -24.88 -21.05
C GLU A 261 -34.80 -26.27 -21.48
N SER A 262 -33.81 -26.85 -20.76
CA SER A 262 -33.30 -28.20 -21.05
C SER A 262 -33.82 -29.30 -20.10
N ASP A 263 -34.98 -29.10 -19.44
CA ASP A 263 -35.52 -30.03 -18.45
C ASP A 263 -36.18 -31.32 -19.06
N LYS A 264 -35.85 -31.63 -20.31
CA LYS A 264 -36.23 -32.90 -20.88
C LYS A 264 -35.00 -33.75 -21.12
N GLU A 265 -34.88 -34.83 -20.32
CA GLU A 265 -33.83 -35.85 -20.34
C GLU A 265 -32.48 -35.35 -19.80
N ARG A 266 -32.36 -35.27 -18.47
CA ARG A 266 -31.07 -35.16 -17.79
C ARG A 266 -30.59 -36.55 -17.38
N ASP A 267 -29.41 -36.93 -17.86
CA ASP A 267 -28.66 -38.06 -17.31
C ASP A 267 -28.21 -37.73 -15.88
N GLU A 268 -28.15 -38.73 -15.00
CA GLU A 268 -27.71 -38.58 -13.59
C GLU A 268 -26.33 -37.88 -13.48
N ASP A 269 -25.45 -38.09 -14.45
CA ASP A 269 -24.15 -37.45 -14.54
C ASP A 269 -24.22 -35.92 -14.72
N GLN A 270 -25.25 -35.40 -15.38
CA GLN A 270 -25.46 -33.96 -15.59
C GLN A 270 -25.97 -33.26 -14.32
N ASP A 271 -26.73 -33.95 -13.48
CA ASP A 271 -27.21 -33.42 -12.21
C ASP A 271 -26.07 -33.30 -11.17
N GLU A 272 -25.13 -34.26 -11.13
CA GLU A 272 -23.93 -34.17 -10.30
C GLU A 272 -23.04 -33.01 -10.74
N GLU A 273 -22.80 -32.82 -12.02
CA GLU A 273 -22.02 -31.73 -12.58
C GLU A 273 -22.64 -30.37 -12.25
N PHE A 274 -23.96 -30.27 -12.32
CA PHE A 274 -24.69 -29.06 -11.96
C PHE A 274 -24.58 -28.73 -10.46
N GLU A 275 -24.71 -29.72 -9.57
CA GLU A 275 -24.55 -29.55 -8.13
C GLU A 275 -23.11 -29.13 -7.77
N GLU A 276 -22.10 -29.63 -8.50
CA GLU A 276 -20.70 -29.26 -8.33
C GLU A 276 -20.44 -27.80 -8.68
N VAL A 277 -21.01 -27.31 -9.77
CA VAL A 277 -20.90 -25.87 -10.18
C VAL A 277 -21.59 -24.97 -9.17
N LEU A 278 -22.74 -25.37 -8.62
CA LEU A 278 -23.39 -24.62 -7.54
C LEU A 278 -22.51 -24.50 -6.30
N LYS A 279 -21.86 -25.58 -5.86
CA LYS A 279 -20.96 -25.56 -4.70
C LYS A 279 -19.75 -24.64 -4.88
N TYR A 280 -19.20 -24.52 -6.09
CA TYR A 280 -18.15 -23.54 -6.41
C TYR A 280 -18.71 -22.11 -6.37
N ARG A 281 -19.91 -21.89 -6.87
CA ARG A 281 -20.59 -20.60 -6.87
C ARG A 281 -20.83 -20.07 -5.46
N ASP A 282 -21.14 -20.94 -4.50
CA ASP A 282 -21.40 -20.57 -3.10
C ASP A 282 -20.19 -19.94 -2.40
N LEU A 283 -18.97 -20.21 -2.90
CA LEU A 283 -17.75 -19.60 -2.36
C LEU A 283 -17.63 -18.12 -2.70
N ILE A 284 -18.32 -17.65 -3.75
CA ILE A 284 -18.07 -16.33 -4.31
C ILE A 284 -18.72 -15.28 -3.42
N ALA A 285 -17.89 -14.59 -2.64
CA ALA A 285 -18.35 -13.47 -1.83
C ALA A 285 -18.51 -12.18 -2.65
N ILE A 286 -17.69 -11.98 -3.68
CA ILE A 286 -17.71 -10.80 -4.54
C ILE A 286 -17.83 -11.25 -6.00
N HIS A 287 -19.01 -11.14 -6.57
CA HIS A 287 -19.27 -11.52 -7.95
C HIS A 287 -18.58 -10.57 -8.92
N ALA A 288 -17.70 -11.09 -9.77
CA ALA A 288 -17.06 -10.33 -10.83
C ALA A 288 -17.91 -10.32 -12.09
N THR A 289 -18.08 -9.16 -12.69
CA THR A 289 -18.74 -9.00 -13.98
C THR A 289 -17.76 -8.43 -15.00
N LYS A 290 -17.93 -8.81 -16.28
CA LYS A 290 -17.25 -8.15 -17.39
C LYS A 290 -18.17 -7.07 -17.95
N HIS A 291 -17.63 -5.90 -18.15
CA HIS A 291 -18.32 -4.87 -18.91
C HIS A 291 -18.50 -5.35 -20.36
N LYS A 292 -19.75 -5.52 -20.80
CA LYS A 292 -20.09 -5.83 -22.19
C LYS A 292 -20.61 -4.57 -22.85
N GLY A 293 -19.90 -4.02 -23.82
CA GLY A 293 -20.28 -2.84 -24.56
C GLY A 293 -19.45 -1.60 -24.21
N GLY A 294 -19.66 -0.50 -24.93
CA GLY A 294 -19.05 0.80 -24.65
C GLY A 294 -19.56 1.43 -23.35
N MET A 295 -18.84 2.40 -22.83
CA MET A 295 -19.24 3.16 -21.63
C MET A 295 -20.61 3.82 -21.74
N GLU A 296 -21.12 4.00 -22.95
CA GLU A 296 -22.47 4.49 -23.23
C GLU A 296 -23.58 3.67 -22.55
N ASN A 297 -23.30 2.38 -22.32
CA ASN A 297 -24.22 1.46 -21.64
C ASN A 297 -23.91 1.26 -20.15
N PHE A 298 -22.88 1.94 -19.62
CA PHE A 298 -22.44 1.76 -18.24
C PHE A 298 -23.54 2.10 -17.23
N GLY A 299 -24.29 3.19 -17.47
CA GLY A 299 -25.40 3.62 -16.62
C GLY A 299 -26.71 2.85 -16.85
N ARG A 300 -26.91 2.21 -18.04
CA ARG A 300 -28.15 1.50 -18.39
C ARG A 300 -28.11 0.00 -18.11
N HIS A 301 -26.92 -0.62 -18.16
CA HIS A 301 -26.71 -2.04 -17.90
C HIS A 301 -26.05 -2.34 -16.55
N ALA A 302 -25.67 -1.33 -15.78
CA ALA A 302 -25.24 -1.47 -14.38
C ALA A 302 -26.42 -1.50 -13.41
N SER A 303 -27.59 -2.05 -13.82
CA SER A 303 -28.61 -2.44 -12.86
C SER A 303 -28.12 -3.71 -12.16
N PHE A 304 -27.06 -3.55 -11.35
CA PHE A 304 -26.75 -4.55 -10.36
C PHE A 304 -27.78 -4.38 -9.24
N ASP A 305 -28.76 -5.22 -9.18
CA ASP A 305 -29.64 -5.31 -8.02
C ASP A 305 -28.83 -5.60 -6.75
N LYS A 306 -27.69 -6.27 -6.92
CA LYS A 306 -26.74 -6.67 -5.85
C LYS A 306 -25.35 -6.07 -6.09
N VAL A 307 -24.57 -5.93 -5.00
CA VAL A 307 -23.22 -5.39 -5.10
C VAL A 307 -22.28 -6.40 -5.78
N GLY A 308 -21.34 -5.87 -6.56
CA GLY A 308 -20.40 -6.69 -7.33
C GLY A 308 -19.15 -5.94 -7.71
N ARG A 309 -18.27 -6.62 -8.44
CA ARG A 309 -16.99 -6.07 -8.92
C ARG A 309 -16.96 -6.01 -10.45
N LEU A 310 -16.65 -4.83 -10.97
CA LEU A 310 -16.28 -4.62 -12.36
C LEU A 310 -14.76 -4.58 -12.51
N SER A 311 -14.23 -5.15 -13.60
CA SER A 311 -12.79 -5.09 -13.91
C SER A 311 -12.55 -4.51 -15.30
N MET A 312 -11.59 -3.59 -15.41
CA MET A 312 -11.11 -3.02 -16.67
C MET A 312 -9.61 -2.78 -16.63
N ASN A 313 -8.95 -2.81 -17.79
CA ASN A 313 -7.54 -2.43 -17.85
C ASN A 313 -7.37 -0.91 -17.89
N GLU A 314 -6.13 -0.43 -17.63
CA GLU A 314 -5.82 1.01 -17.61
C GLU A 314 -6.22 1.74 -18.90
N GLN A 315 -6.05 1.11 -20.09
CA GLN A 315 -6.42 1.74 -21.38
C GLN A 315 -7.93 1.89 -21.54
N ALA A 316 -8.72 0.93 -21.04
CA ALA A 316 -10.16 1.05 -21.06
C ALA A 316 -10.64 2.18 -20.13
N LEU A 317 -9.97 2.34 -18.97
CA LEU A 317 -10.22 3.48 -18.08
C LEU A 317 -9.85 4.81 -18.76
N GLU A 318 -8.67 4.93 -19.34
CA GLU A 318 -8.21 6.14 -20.04
C GLU A 318 -9.19 6.54 -21.16
N LYS A 319 -9.64 5.57 -21.97
CA LYS A 319 -10.66 5.79 -23.00
C LYS A 319 -12.00 6.25 -22.42
N ALA A 320 -12.42 5.65 -21.31
CA ALA A 320 -13.65 6.05 -20.63
C ALA A 320 -13.56 7.51 -20.13
N LEU A 321 -12.41 7.90 -19.59
CA LEU A 321 -12.19 9.25 -19.05
C LEU A 321 -12.05 10.35 -20.13
N ALA A 322 -11.91 9.99 -21.40
CA ALA A 322 -11.97 10.95 -22.49
C ALA A 322 -13.35 11.65 -22.62
N VAL A 323 -14.39 11.05 -22.02
CA VAL A 323 -15.73 11.62 -21.92
C VAL A 323 -16.01 11.95 -20.45
N THR A 324 -16.20 13.23 -20.14
CA THR A 324 -16.38 13.74 -18.76
C THR A 324 -17.51 13.04 -18.00
N GLU A 325 -18.66 12.81 -18.65
CA GLU A 325 -19.82 12.15 -18.05
C GLU A 325 -19.50 10.73 -17.56
N HIS A 326 -18.69 9.97 -18.29
CA HIS A 326 -18.27 8.63 -17.88
C HIS A 326 -17.43 8.67 -16.60
N GLY A 327 -16.64 9.73 -16.38
CA GLY A 327 -15.90 9.94 -15.15
C GLY A 327 -16.82 10.07 -13.93
N HIS A 328 -17.93 10.82 -14.05
CA HIS A 328 -18.94 10.95 -13.00
C HIS A 328 -19.70 9.65 -12.76
N GLN A 329 -20.06 8.94 -13.83
CA GLN A 329 -20.71 7.63 -13.73
C GLN A 329 -19.83 6.60 -13.00
N LEU A 330 -18.50 6.61 -13.23
CA LEU A 330 -17.56 5.77 -12.52
C LEU A 330 -17.52 6.10 -11.02
N ILE A 331 -17.50 7.38 -10.65
CA ILE A 331 -17.54 7.80 -9.24
C ILE A 331 -18.83 7.29 -8.59
N ARG A 332 -20.00 7.51 -9.19
CA ARG A 332 -21.29 7.01 -8.68
C ARG A 332 -21.30 5.48 -8.54
N PHE A 333 -20.77 4.78 -9.54
CA PHE A 333 -20.64 3.32 -9.48
C PHE A 333 -19.79 2.87 -8.29
N THR A 334 -18.63 3.52 -8.07
CA THR A 334 -17.69 3.14 -7.03
C THR A 334 -18.14 3.49 -5.61
N GLN A 335 -19.23 4.24 -5.44
CA GLN A 335 -19.86 4.47 -4.13
C GLN A 335 -20.47 3.18 -3.56
N ARG A 336 -20.98 2.31 -4.42
CA ARG A 336 -21.68 1.08 -4.00
C ARG A 336 -20.98 -0.20 -4.46
N HIS A 337 -20.36 -0.19 -5.64
CA HIS A 337 -19.72 -1.36 -6.26
C HIS A 337 -18.20 -1.22 -6.27
N ILE A 338 -17.49 -2.33 -6.44
CA ILE A 338 -16.04 -2.35 -6.53
C ILE A 338 -15.60 -2.22 -7.99
N LEU A 339 -14.73 -1.26 -8.27
CA LEU A 339 -14.02 -1.12 -9.53
C LEU A 339 -12.58 -1.63 -9.35
N ARG A 340 -12.19 -2.61 -10.18
CA ARG A 340 -10.80 -3.07 -10.28
C ARG A 340 -10.21 -2.58 -11.59
N VAL A 341 -9.08 -1.84 -11.47
CA VAL A 341 -8.28 -1.42 -12.63
C VAL A 341 -6.96 -2.19 -12.60
N TYR A 342 -6.54 -2.72 -13.76
CA TYR A 342 -5.34 -3.54 -13.87
C TYR A 342 -4.45 -3.11 -15.04
N PRO A 343 -3.12 -3.42 -15.01
CA PRO A 343 -2.18 -3.05 -16.05
C PRO A 343 -2.57 -3.62 -17.43
N LYS A 344 -2.31 -2.87 -18.50
CA LYS A 344 -2.51 -3.37 -19.86
C LYS A 344 -1.54 -4.53 -20.18
N GLY A 345 -1.97 -5.48 -21.03
CA GLY A 345 -1.18 -6.66 -21.39
C GLY A 345 0.18 -6.36 -22.02
N ALA A 346 0.37 -5.18 -22.63
CA ALA A 346 1.65 -4.77 -23.20
C ALA A 346 2.74 -4.45 -22.13
N ARG A 347 2.41 -4.43 -20.83
CA ARG A 347 3.38 -4.25 -19.74
C ARG A 347 4.11 -5.55 -19.39
N ILE A 348 4.67 -6.20 -20.38
CA ILE A 348 5.35 -7.50 -20.25
C ILE A 348 6.52 -7.50 -19.25
N ASN A 349 7.13 -6.34 -19.01
CA ASN A 349 8.21 -6.14 -18.04
C ASN A 349 7.71 -5.91 -16.61
N SER A 350 6.42 -6.10 -16.33
CA SER A 350 5.78 -5.84 -15.04
C SER A 350 5.88 -4.37 -14.58
N SER A 351 5.96 -3.41 -15.51
CA SER A 351 5.83 -1.99 -15.15
C SER A 351 4.40 -1.65 -14.73
N ASN A 352 4.24 -0.54 -14.02
CA ASN A 352 2.96 -0.06 -13.52
C ASN A 352 2.56 1.28 -14.16
N TYR A 353 1.29 1.63 -14.06
CA TYR A 353 0.68 2.87 -14.55
C TYR A 353 0.46 3.87 -13.40
N ASP A 354 0.05 5.09 -13.73
CA ASP A 354 -0.25 6.10 -12.73
C ASP A 354 -1.53 5.72 -11.94
N PRO A 355 -1.45 5.45 -10.62
CA PRO A 355 -2.60 5.04 -9.84
C PRO A 355 -3.64 6.16 -9.66
N LEU A 356 -3.23 7.42 -9.76
CA LEU A 356 -4.10 8.58 -9.54
C LEU A 356 -5.26 8.62 -10.53
N ILE A 357 -5.06 8.18 -11.79
CA ILE A 357 -6.13 8.13 -12.79
C ILE A 357 -7.33 7.30 -12.33
N ALA A 358 -7.07 6.25 -11.55
CA ALA A 358 -8.09 5.35 -11.01
C ALA A 358 -8.60 5.81 -9.63
N TRP A 359 -7.71 6.26 -8.73
CA TRP A 359 -8.12 6.74 -7.40
C TRP A 359 -9.03 7.96 -7.45
N MET A 360 -8.76 8.92 -8.37
CA MET A 360 -9.63 10.08 -8.59
C MET A 360 -11.05 9.71 -9.07
N ARG A 361 -11.28 8.47 -9.48
CA ARG A 361 -12.60 7.92 -9.85
C ARG A 361 -13.15 6.95 -8.81
N GLY A 362 -12.54 6.91 -7.64
CA GLY A 362 -12.95 6.07 -6.53
C GLY A 362 -12.69 4.57 -6.72
N ALA A 363 -11.86 4.16 -7.69
CA ALA A 363 -11.53 2.75 -7.88
C ALA A 363 -10.88 2.16 -6.63
N GLN A 364 -11.51 1.14 -6.06
CA GLN A 364 -11.06 0.51 -4.83
C GLN A 364 -9.83 -0.36 -5.06
N MET A 365 -9.80 -1.12 -6.14
CA MET A 365 -8.77 -2.11 -6.45
C MET A 365 -7.92 -1.65 -7.64
N VAL A 366 -6.89 -0.85 -7.36
CA VAL A 366 -5.90 -0.45 -8.35
C VAL A 366 -4.78 -1.47 -8.32
N ALA A 367 -4.81 -2.44 -9.24
CA ALA A 367 -3.96 -3.62 -9.20
C ALA A 367 -2.55 -3.33 -9.76
N PHE A 368 -1.51 -3.68 -8.98
CA PHE A 368 -0.12 -3.39 -9.30
C PHE A 368 0.77 -4.62 -9.29
N ASN A 369 1.72 -4.65 -10.20
CA ASN A 369 2.84 -5.58 -10.25
C ASN A 369 3.80 -5.26 -9.08
N MET A 370 3.67 -5.97 -7.96
CA MET A 370 4.43 -5.71 -6.74
C MET A 370 5.93 -6.05 -6.87
N GLN A 371 6.31 -6.84 -7.87
CA GLN A 371 7.68 -7.16 -8.23
C GLN A 371 8.35 -6.08 -9.09
N GLY A 372 7.60 -5.09 -9.58
CA GLY A 372 8.09 -3.98 -10.37
C GLY A 372 8.98 -3.01 -9.58
N TYR A 373 9.55 -2.04 -10.29
CA TYR A 373 10.36 -0.97 -9.72
C TYR A 373 10.13 0.31 -10.52
N CYS A 374 9.29 1.20 -10.04
CA CYS A 374 9.05 2.50 -10.68
C CYS A 374 8.40 3.47 -9.70
N LYS A 375 8.39 4.76 -10.06
CA LYS A 375 7.77 5.81 -9.25
C LYS A 375 6.31 5.51 -8.89
N TYR A 376 5.56 4.87 -9.76
CA TYR A 376 4.15 4.55 -9.51
C TYR A 376 3.97 3.47 -8.43
N LEU A 377 4.89 2.50 -8.37
CA LEU A 377 4.91 1.54 -7.27
C LEU A 377 5.27 2.22 -5.94
N TRP A 378 6.20 3.20 -5.94
CA TRP A 378 6.51 3.98 -4.74
C TRP A 378 5.31 4.79 -4.27
N MET A 379 4.55 5.40 -5.19
CA MET A 379 3.29 6.10 -4.89
C MET A 379 2.27 5.15 -4.27
N MET A 380 2.08 3.97 -4.86
CA MET A 380 1.18 2.94 -4.33
C MET A 380 1.58 2.53 -2.91
N GLN A 381 2.84 2.19 -2.69
CA GLN A 381 3.36 1.84 -1.37
C GLN A 381 3.24 2.99 -0.37
N GLY A 382 3.51 4.22 -0.82
CA GLY A 382 3.38 5.44 -0.01
C GLY A 382 1.94 5.69 0.41
N PHE A 383 0.99 5.60 -0.51
CA PHE A 383 -0.42 5.81 -0.25
C PHE A 383 -0.96 4.85 0.83
N PHE A 384 -0.61 3.57 0.73
CA PHE A 384 -1.06 2.56 1.69
C PHE A 384 -0.25 2.51 3.00
N ARG A 385 0.65 3.48 3.25
CA ARG A 385 1.15 3.76 4.60
C ARG A 385 0.13 4.50 5.46
N ALA A 386 -0.83 5.17 4.83
CA ALA A 386 -1.98 5.77 5.51
C ALA A 386 -2.72 4.72 6.35
N ASN A 387 -3.46 5.21 7.36
CA ASN A 387 -4.27 4.40 8.24
C ASN A 387 -3.50 3.23 8.88
N GLY A 388 -2.29 3.50 9.36
CA GLY A 388 -1.43 2.52 10.01
C GLY A 388 -0.91 1.40 9.11
N GLY A 389 -0.96 1.56 7.79
CA GLY A 389 -0.47 0.56 6.84
C GLY A 389 -1.34 -0.70 6.76
N CYS A 390 -2.58 -0.64 7.23
CA CYS A 390 -3.48 -1.82 7.31
C CYS A 390 -3.96 -2.36 5.97
N GLY A 391 -3.68 -1.64 4.87
CA GLY A 391 -4.06 -2.01 3.50
C GLY A 391 -5.44 -1.52 3.07
N TYR A 392 -6.11 -0.74 3.92
CA TYR A 392 -7.39 -0.08 3.66
C TYR A 392 -7.28 1.40 4.00
N VAL A 393 -7.63 2.27 3.06
CA VAL A 393 -7.66 3.73 3.23
C VAL A 393 -9.06 4.21 2.88
N LYS A 394 -9.73 4.89 3.81
CA LYS A 394 -11.09 5.42 3.58
C LYS A 394 -11.04 6.45 2.46
N LYS A 395 -12.00 6.37 1.55
CA LYS A 395 -12.16 7.36 0.48
C LYS A 395 -12.53 8.72 1.07
N PRO A 396 -12.05 9.83 0.47
CA PRO A 396 -12.48 11.16 0.84
C PRO A 396 -13.97 11.36 0.54
N GLU A 397 -14.62 12.24 1.28
CA GLU A 397 -16.07 12.43 1.25
C GLU A 397 -16.60 12.82 -0.13
N PHE A 398 -15.85 13.61 -0.88
CA PHE A 398 -16.26 14.02 -2.24
C PHE A 398 -16.39 12.85 -3.24
N LEU A 399 -15.77 11.68 -2.97
CA LEU A 399 -15.96 10.45 -3.74
C LEU A 399 -17.14 9.61 -3.24
N LEU A 400 -17.69 9.93 -2.05
CA LEU A 400 -18.76 9.19 -1.41
C LEU A 400 -20.11 9.93 -1.45
N SER A 401 -20.10 11.26 -1.60
CA SER A 401 -21.32 12.07 -1.66
C SER A 401 -21.95 12.07 -3.04
N ALA A 402 -23.28 12.17 -3.07
CA ALA A 402 -24.05 12.23 -4.33
C ALA A 402 -23.73 13.46 -5.18
N ASP A 403 -23.37 14.57 -4.54
CA ASP A 403 -23.15 15.86 -5.19
C ASP A 403 -21.73 16.09 -5.70
N GLY A 404 -20.77 15.21 -5.33
CA GLY A 404 -19.40 15.12 -5.89
C GLY A 404 -18.63 16.45 -6.02
N ALA A 405 -19.05 17.49 -5.30
CA ALA A 405 -18.42 18.80 -5.34
C ALA A 405 -17.11 18.76 -4.56
N CYS A 406 -16.01 18.89 -5.27
CA CYS A 406 -14.69 19.10 -4.69
C CYS A 406 -14.69 20.52 -4.07
N HIS A 407 -14.88 20.62 -2.75
CA HIS A 407 -14.61 21.87 -2.04
C HIS A 407 -13.10 22.07 -2.01
N GLU A 408 -12.65 23.20 -2.58
CA GLU A 408 -11.23 23.58 -2.55
C GLU A 408 -10.82 23.89 -1.11
N VAL A 409 -10.05 22.99 -0.50
CA VAL A 409 -9.35 23.26 0.76
C VAL A 409 -7.90 23.55 0.40
N PHE A 410 -7.46 24.79 0.65
CA PHE A 410 -6.06 25.16 0.46
C PHE A 410 -5.29 24.90 1.75
N ASN A 411 -4.30 24.02 1.70
CA ASN A 411 -3.28 23.91 2.73
C ASN A 411 -1.92 24.10 2.05
N SER A 412 -1.05 24.93 2.61
CA SER A 412 0.34 25.02 2.17
C SER A 412 1.28 24.36 3.19
N MET A 413 2.35 23.75 2.70
CA MET A 413 3.31 23.01 3.51
C MET A 413 4.73 23.50 3.21
N ALA A 414 5.46 23.86 4.26
CA ALA A 414 6.85 24.28 4.19
C ALA A 414 7.79 23.17 4.69
N LEU A 415 8.89 22.93 4.00
CA LEU A 415 9.86 21.86 4.29
C LEU A 415 11.31 22.35 4.18
N PRO A 416 12.13 22.29 5.24
CA PRO A 416 13.57 22.44 5.13
C PRO A 416 14.29 21.11 4.91
N VAL A 417 15.07 20.97 3.83
CA VAL A 417 15.79 19.71 3.50
C VAL A 417 17.07 19.96 2.67
N LYS A 418 18.12 19.17 2.89
CA LYS A 418 19.40 19.23 2.18
C LYS A 418 20.01 17.86 1.80
N THR A 419 20.53 17.64 0.67
CA THR A 419 21.27 16.73 -0.26
C THR A 419 20.65 16.99 -1.61
N ILE A 420 21.04 16.44 -2.76
CA ILE A 420 20.11 16.58 -3.87
C ILE A 420 18.87 15.77 -3.54
N LEU A 421 18.01 16.40 -2.80
CA LEU A 421 16.65 15.90 -2.68
C LEU A 421 15.84 16.48 -3.83
N LYS A 422 15.12 15.60 -4.47
CA LYS A 422 14.02 16.03 -5.31
C LYS A 422 12.76 15.85 -4.47
N VAL A 423 12.11 16.96 -4.16
CA VAL A 423 10.88 16.99 -3.34
C VAL A 423 9.75 17.52 -4.20
N GLY A 424 8.59 16.88 -4.15
CA GLY A 424 7.43 17.33 -4.91
C GLY A 424 6.16 16.59 -4.53
N ILE A 425 5.04 17.08 -5.04
CA ILE A 425 3.71 16.50 -4.81
C ILE A 425 3.26 15.73 -6.04
N ALA A 426 2.79 14.51 -5.81
CA ALA A 426 1.97 13.74 -6.75
C ALA A 426 0.55 13.66 -6.19
N GLY A 427 -0.42 14.17 -6.93
CA GLY A 427 -1.81 14.26 -6.49
C GLY A 427 -2.74 14.46 -7.68
N VAL A 428 -3.90 15.02 -7.43
CA VAL A 428 -4.79 15.49 -8.50
C VAL A 428 -4.05 16.49 -9.41
N PRO A 429 -4.45 16.70 -10.66
CA PRO A 429 -3.73 17.58 -11.59
C PRO A 429 -3.44 18.98 -11.05
N ALA A 430 -4.33 19.54 -10.23
CA ALA A 430 -4.14 20.84 -9.59
C ALA A 430 -3.03 20.85 -8.53
N ASP A 431 -2.77 19.72 -7.88
CA ASP A 431 -1.78 19.56 -6.79
C ASP A 431 -0.42 19.07 -7.29
N THR A 432 -0.41 18.38 -8.46
CA THR A 432 0.82 17.83 -9.02
C THR A 432 1.77 18.96 -9.43
N LYS A 433 2.93 19.04 -8.79
CA LYS A 433 3.99 20.01 -9.06
C LYS A 433 5.26 19.31 -9.50
N LYS A 434 6.04 20.01 -10.34
CA LYS A 434 7.39 19.54 -10.72
C LYS A 434 8.24 19.39 -9.46
N MET A 435 9.04 18.33 -9.43
CA MET A 435 9.98 18.09 -8.33
C MET A 435 10.97 19.26 -8.20
N CYS A 436 10.98 19.90 -7.05
CA CYS A 436 12.01 20.87 -6.66
C CYS A 436 13.32 20.12 -6.34
N LYS A 437 14.44 20.76 -6.59
CA LYS A 437 15.77 20.22 -6.27
C LYS A 437 16.42 21.11 -5.22
N THR A 438 17.10 20.50 -4.25
CA THR A 438 17.99 21.24 -3.32
C THR A 438 19.32 21.56 -3.99
N ARG A 439 20.13 22.37 -3.31
CA ARG A 439 21.57 22.48 -3.60
C ARG A 439 22.27 21.13 -3.41
N ILE A 440 23.42 20.96 -4.02
CA ILE A 440 24.31 19.82 -3.82
C ILE A 440 25.05 20.00 -2.51
N VAL A 441 25.13 18.96 -1.70
CA VAL A 441 25.99 18.91 -0.50
C VAL A 441 27.08 17.87 -0.77
N ASP A 442 28.31 18.34 -0.93
CA ASP A 442 29.43 17.48 -1.27
C ASP A 442 29.95 16.71 -0.05
N ASP A 443 30.34 15.44 -0.28
CA ASP A 443 31.15 14.56 0.61
C ASP A 443 30.79 14.51 2.10
N GLN A 444 29.49 14.57 2.44
CA GLN A 444 29.04 14.47 3.83
C GLN A 444 28.25 13.20 4.10
N TRP A 445 28.68 12.41 5.08
CA TRP A 445 27.93 11.24 5.57
C TRP A 445 26.61 11.61 6.27
N LEU A 446 26.51 12.83 6.79
CA LEU A 446 25.32 13.43 7.38
C LEU A 446 25.05 14.77 6.71
N PRO A 447 24.48 14.76 5.50
CA PRO A 447 24.20 16.00 4.79
C PRO A 447 23.12 16.82 5.50
N ILE A 448 23.37 18.13 5.64
CA ILE A 448 22.41 19.10 6.16
C ILE A 448 22.10 20.09 5.05
N TRP A 449 20.84 20.21 4.63
CA TRP A 449 20.41 21.06 3.52
C TRP A 449 19.86 22.41 3.94
N ASN A 450 19.02 22.49 4.98
CA ASN A 450 18.38 23.72 5.50
C ASN A 450 17.64 24.52 4.40
N GLU A 451 16.90 23.84 3.56
CA GLU A 451 16.08 24.43 2.52
C GLU A 451 14.60 24.19 2.82
N GLU A 452 13.79 25.15 2.39
CA GLU A 452 12.36 25.17 2.62
C GLU A 452 11.62 25.07 1.28
N PHE A 453 10.57 24.27 1.25
CA PHE A 453 9.69 24.11 0.08
C PHE A 453 8.24 24.28 0.51
N GLU A 454 7.51 25.07 -0.24
CA GLU A 454 6.10 25.32 -0.04
C GLU A 454 5.28 24.71 -1.18
N PHE A 455 4.22 23.96 -0.82
CA PHE A 455 3.34 23.30 -1.77
C PHE A 455 1.89 23.63 -1.45
N PRO A 456 1.18 24.40 -2.29
CA PRO A 456 -0.26 24.54 -2.16
C PRO A 456 -0.94 23.22 -2.55
N ILE A 457 -1.81 22.71 -1.69
CA ILE A 457 -2.47 21.40 -1.85
C ILE A 457 -3.97 21.59 -1.68
N ARG A 458 -4.75 21.12 -2.66
CA ARG A 458 -6.21 21.19 -2.69
C ARG A 458 -6.89 19.93 -2.18
N VAL A 459 -6.30 18.77 -2.47
CA VAL A 459 -6.87 17.45 -2.13
C VAL A 459 -5.80 16.62 -1.37
N PRO A 460 -5.57 16.94 -0.09
CA PRO A 460 -4.52 16.26 0.70
C PRO A 460 -4.73 14.75 0.82
N GLU A 461 -5.96 14.25 0.76
CA GLU A 461 -6.30 12.83 0.85
C GLU A 461 -5.82 12.02 -0.37
N LEU A 462 -5.63 12.66 -1.52
CA LEU A 462 -5.07 12.04 -2.73
C LEU A 462 -3.67 12.56 -3.04
N ALA A 463 -3.08 13.41 -2.19
CA ALA A 463 -1.75 13.95 -2.37
C ALA A 463 -0.69 13.10 -1.67
N LEU A 464 0.42 12.88 -2.37
CA LEU A 464 1.60 12.19 -1.88
C LEU A 464 2.81 13.12 -1.94
N LEU A 465 3.45 13.35 -0.81
CA LEU A 465 4.77 13.96 -0.77
C LEU A 465 5.79 12.93 -1.25
N ARG A 466 6.46 13.24 -2.35
CA ARG A 466 7.52 12.42 -2.92
C ARG A 466 8.87 13.01 -2.61
N ILE A 467 9.78 12.16 -2.16
CA ILE A 467 11.17 12.51 -1.87
C ILE A 467 12.05 11.47 -2.57
N ASP A 468 12.88 11.93 -3.50
CA ASP A 468 13.87 11.12 -4.19
C ASP A 468 15.26 11.63 -3.79
N VAL A 469 16.04 10.80 -3.10
CA VAL A 469 17.42 11.07 -2.72
C VAL A 469 18.33 10.49 -3.80
N LYS A 470 19.23 11.31 -4.28
CA LYS A 470 20.19 10.92 -5.32
C LYS A 470 21.62 11.29 -4.91
N ASP A 471 22.54 10.46 -5.28
CA ASP A 471 23.96 10.77 -5.25
C ASP A 471 24.32 11.52 -6.54
N TYR A 472 24.97 12.67 -6.40
CA TYR A 472 25.30 13.53 -7.52
C TYR A 472 26.57 13.05 -8.21
N ASP A 473 26.46 12.73 -9.49
CA ASP A 473 27.60 12.44 -10.35
C ASP A 473 27.85 13.60 -11.34
N PRO A 474 28.94 14.37 -11.18
CA PRO A 474 29.28 15.46 -12.11
C PRO A 474 29.61 14.97 -13.52
N SER A 475 29.91 13.68 -13.68
CA SER A 475 30.31 13.06 -14.97
C SER A 475 29.20 12.27 -15.65
N GLY A 476 28.04 12.06 -15.00
CA GLY A 476 27.00 11.18 -15.50
C GLY A 476 25.59 11.50 -15.02
N GLU A 477 24.73 10.48 -14.95
CA GLU A 477 23.40 10.60 -14.37
C GLU A 477 23.45 10.38 -12.86
N ASP A 478 22.77 11.27 -12.10
CA ASP A 478 22.63 11.15 -10.63
C ASP A 478 22.20 9.73 -10.23
N GLU A 479 22.97 9.04 -9.40
CA GLU A 479 22.66 7.69 -8.92
C GLU A 479 21.55 7.69 -7.87
N PHE A 480 20.76 6.61 -7.85
CA PHE A 480 19.68 6.44 -6.87
C PHE A 480 20.23 6.06 -5.50
N ALA A 481 20.04 6.91 -4.49
CA ALA A 481 20.42 6.64 -3.09
C ALA A 481 19.23 6.19 -2.23
N GLY A 482 18.02 6.70 -2.48
CA GLY A 482 16.82 6.30 -1.75
C GLY A 482 15.58 7.07 -2.16
N GLN A 483 14.43 6.62 -1.71
CA GLN A 483 13.16 7.29 -1.98
C GLN A 483 12.19 7.14 -0.80
N THR A 484 11.23 8.05 -0.71
CA THR A 484 10.02 7.84 0.09
C THR A 484 8.84 8.56 -0.54
N CYS A 485 7.64 8.00 -0.33
CA CYS A 485 6.38 8.66 -0.60
C CYS A 485 5.55 8.64 0.68
N LEU A 486 5.00 9.77 1.07
CA LEU A 486 4.22 9.93 2.29
C LEU A 486 2.83 10.49 1.95
N PRO A 487 1.73 9.93 2.47
CA PRO A 487 0.40 10.48 2.29
C PRO A 487 0.30 11.82 3.04
N VAL A 488 -0.04 12.89 2.32
CA VAL A 488 -0.04 14.24 2.88
C VAL A 488 -1.05 14.40 4.02
N SER A 489 -2.22 13.79 3.89
CA SER A 489 -3.28 13.80 4.92
C SER A 489 -2.89 13.12 6.24
N GLU A 490 -1.83 12.32 6.23
CA GLU A 490 -1.35 11.59 7.42
C GLU A 490 -0.10 12.23 8.05
N LEU A 491 0.46 13.29 7.43
CA LEU A 491 1.67 13.92 7.92
C LEU A 491 1.42 14.64 9.25
N ARG A 492 2.36 14.46 10.16
CA ARG A 492 2.35 15.05 11.50
C ARG A 492 3.22 16.30 11.53
N THR A 493 2.70 17.37 12.09
CA THR A 493 3.42 18.63 12.28
C THR A 493 4.67 18.46 13.16
N GLY A 494 5.69 19.31 12.97
CA GLY A 494 6.92 19.35 13.76
C GLY A 494 8.08 18.60 13.12
N ILE A 495 9.12 18.35 13.91
CA ILE A 495 10.36 17.69 13.47
C ILE A 495 10.14 16.18 13.48
N ARG A 496 10.14 15.56 12.30
CA ARG A 496 9.76 14.14 12.12
C ARG A 496 10.83 13.31 11.45
N CYS A 497 10.89 12.05 11.84
CA CYS A 497 11.71 11.03 11.24
C CYS A 497 11.04 10.47 9.98
N VAL A 498 11.73 10.51 8.85
CA VAL A 498 11.28 10.03 7.56
C VAL A 498 12.18 8.90 7.10
N PRO A 499 11.73 7.63 7.11
CA PRO A 499 12.52 6.50 6.63
C PRO A 499 12.68 6.54 5.11
N LEU A 500 13.84 6.14 4.62
CA LEU A 500 14.11 5.95 3.20
C LEU A 500 13.99 4.49 2.79
N TYR A 501 13.61 4.29 1.53
CA TYR A 501 13.36 2.98 0.94
C TYR A 501 14.20 2.77 -0.31
N LYS A 502 14.58 1.51 -0.54
CA LYS A 502 15.25 1.06 -1.75
C LYS A 502 14.32 1.13 -2.96
N HIS A 503 14.86 0.92 -4.16
CA HIS A 503 14.12 0.91 -5.43
C HIS A 503 12.86 0.03 -5.42
N ARG A 504 12.91 -1.13 -4.74
CA ARG A 504 11.79 -2.09 -4.63
C ARG A 504 10.92 -1.90 -3.39
N GLY A 505 11.08 -0.76 -2.68
CA GLY A 505 10.27 -0.41 -1.52
C GLY A 505 10.64 -1.15 -0.23
N ASP A 506 11.80 -1.80 -0.15
CA ASP A 506 12.31 -2.32 1.11
C ASP A 506 12.96 -1.17 1.90
N VAL A 507 12.69 -1.08 3.20
CA VAL A 507 13.20 0.01 4.05
C VAL A 507 14.71 -0.13 4.26
N TYR A 508 15.42 0.98 4.28
CA TYR A 508 16.78 1.04 4.81
C TYR A 508 16.73 1.04 6.34
N ARG A 509 17.47 0.14 6.99
CA ARG A 509 17.42 0.01 8.46
C ARG A 509 17.97 1.23 9.20
N SER A 510 18.98 1.91 8.62
CA SER A 510 19.74 2.96 9.29
C SER A 510 19.76 4.30 8.55
N VAL A 511 19.02 4.41 7.42
CA VAL A 511 19.00 5.65 6.62
C VAL A 511 17.63 6.30 6.75
N LYS A 512 17.63 7.48 7.37
CA LYS A 512 16.42 8.25 7.65
C LYS A 512 16.72 9.73 7.43
N LEU A 513 15.70 10.49 7.05
CA LEU A 513 15.76 11.95 7.03
C LEU A 513 15.11 12.51 8.29
N LEU A 514 15.59 13.64 8.76
CA LEU A 514 14.91 14.45 9.76
C LEU A 514 14.33 15.66 9.04
N MET A 515 13.02 15.85 9.12
CA MET A 515 12.30 16.88 8.38
C MET A 515 11.31 17.60 9.30
N ARG A 516 11.15 18.91 9.10
CA ARG A 516 10.11 19.70 9.77
C ARG A 516 8.90 19.83 8.83
N PHE A 517 7.73 19.55 9.34
CA PHE A 517 6.46 19.73 8.64
C PHE A 517 5.63 20.82 9.32
N GLU A 518 5.17 21.78 8.54
CA GLU A 518 4.26 22.83 9.00
C GLU A 518 3.08 22.92 8.04
N PHE A 519 1.89 23.07 8.59
CA PHE A 519 0.67 23.25 7.82
C PHE A 519 0.16 24.67 8.07
N MET A 520 0.08 25.46 7.01
CA MET A 520 -0.47 26.81 7.05
C MET A 520 -1.89 26.78 6.52
N SER A 521 -2.82 27.36 7.26
CA SER A 521 -4.14 27.69 6.71
C SER A 521 -4.01 28.83 5.71
N PRO A 522 -4.76 28.84 4.62
CA PRO A 522 -4.73 29.91 3.62
C PRO A 522 -5.17 31.24 4.19
#